data_20e62e7737fbd81915efaff3ba1bba29
#
_entry.id   20e62e7737fbd81915efaff3ba1bba29
#
_cell.length_a   1.000
_cell.length_b   1.000
_cell.length_c   1.000
_cell.angle_alpha   90.00
_cell.angle_beta   90.00
_cell.angle_gamma   90.00
#
_symmetry.space_group_name_H-M   'P 1'
#
loop_
_entity.id
_entity.type
_entity.pdbx_description
1 polymer ?
#
loop_
_entity_poly.entity_id
_entity_poly.type
_entity_poly.pdbx_seq_one_letter_code
_entity_poly.pdbx_strand_id
1 'polypeptide(L)'
;MTMKTNSETLSNFRVRVKLTFPDSLVRKPVLAHLIREFDVTPDIRRANVFESQGLIVCEIDGERSNVNNALVWLEEQGIAVDFLDSSIAG
;
A
#
# COMPACT_ATOMS: atom_id res chain seq x y z
N MET A 1 11.91 14.86 20.93
CA MET A 1 10.85 14.35 20.84
C MET A 1 9.92 14.87 19.93
N THR A 2 9.44 15.94 20.14
CA THR A 2 8.48 16.48 19.32
C THR A 2 8.93 16.69 17.96
N MET A 3 10.15 16.90 17.74
CA MET A 3 10.62 17.12 16.45
C MET A 3 10.38 15.96 15.55
N LYS A 4 10.53 14.79 16.01
CA LYS A 4 10.30 13.65 15.24
C LYS A 4 8.91 13.59 14.71
N THR A 5 7.95 13.94 15.51
CA THR A 5 6.59 13.93 15.10
C THR A 5 6.35 14.88 13.94
N ASN A 6 6.93 16.06 14.01
CA ASN A 6 6.76 17.03 12.98
C ASN A 6 7.37 16.56 11.68
N SER A 7 8.51 15.92 11.76
CA SER A 7 9.17 15.42 10.61
C SER A 7 8.34 14.37 9.93
N GLU A 8 7.77 13.50 10.69
CA GLU A 8 6.94 12.46 10.16
C GLU A 8 5.73 13.03 9.44
N THR A 9 5.12 14.03 10.00
CA THR A 9 3.98 14.66 9.39
C THR A 9 4.35 15.26 8.05
N LEU A 10 5.46 15.95 8.01
CA LEU A 10 5.88 16.61 6.79
C LEU A 10 6.29 15.63 5.69
N SER A 11 6.71 14.44 6.06
CA SER A 11 7.14 13.48 5.06
C SER A 11 6.10 12.45 4.71
N ASN A 12 4.93 12.53 5.32
CA ASN A 12 3.87 11.58 5.02
C ASN A 12 3.39 11.74 3.60
N PHE A 13 3.06 10.62 3.01
CA PHE A 13 2.67 10.55 1.62
C PHE A 13 1.57 9.51 1.50
N ARG A 14 0.60 9.77 0.65
CA ARG A 14 -0.52 8.86 0.46
C ARG A 14 -0.74 8.60 -1.01
N VAL A 15 -0.91 7.33 -1.37
CA VAL A 15 -1.25 6.98 -2.73
C VAL A 15 -2.52 6.14 -2.69
N ARG A 16 -3.35 6.29 -3.72
CA ARG A 16 -4.50 5.42 -3.91
C ARG A 16 -4.16 4.52 -5.07
N VAL A 17 -4.25 3.23 -4.87
CA VAL A 17 -3.86 2.24 -5.88
C VAL A 17 -4.91 1.15 -6.00
N LYS A 18 -4.95 0.56 -7.18
CA LYS A 18 -5.74 -0.63 -7.41
C LYS A 18 -4.74 -1.77 -7.52
N LEU A 19 -4.89 -2.76 -6.66
CA LEU A 19 -4.01 -3.92 -6.64
C LEU A 19 -4.77 -5.11 -7.19
N THR A 20 -4.20 -5.76 -8.19
CA THR A 20 -4.80 -6.96 -8.75
C THR A 20 -3.92 -8.13 -8.37
N PHE A 21 -4.48 -9.04 -7.60
CA PHE A 21 -3.76 -10.19 -7.06
C PHE A 21 -4.02 -11.43 -7.90
N PRO A 22 -2.98 -12.13 -8.31
CA PRO A 22 -3.18 -13.40 -9.00
C PRO A 22 -3.68 -14.43 -8.00
N ASP A 23 -4.25 -15.50 -8.50
CA ASP A 23 -4.83 -16.56 -7.69
C ASP A 23 -3.90 -17.02 -6.58
N SER A 24 -2.65 -17.21 -6.91
CA SER A 24 -1.67 -17.74 -5.95
C SER A 24 -1.46 -16.82 -4.75
N LEU A 25 -1.80 -15.54 -4.87
CA LEU A 25 -1.57 -14.58 -3.80
C LEU A 25 -2.83 -14.09 -3.09
N VAL A 26 -3.99 -14.50 -3.57
CA VAL A 26 -5.24 -14.04 -2.99
C VAL A 26 -5.35 -14.35 -1.50
N ARG A 27 -4.81 -15.47 -1.07
CA ARG A 27 -4.92 -15.88 0.31
C ARG A 27 -3.70 -15.55 1.17
N LYS A 28 -2.71 -14.91 0.58
CA LYS A 28 -1.52 -14.56 1.33
C LYS A 28 -1.74 -13.25 2.09
N PRO A 29 -1.21 -13.10 3.29
CA PRO A 29 -1.42 -11.89 4.09
C PRO A 29 -0.50 -10.76 3.62
N VAL A 30 -0.68 -10.35 2.37
CA VAL A 30 0.18 -9.36 1.74
C VAL A 30 0.12 -8.00 2.42
N LEU A 31 -1.10 -7.54 2.75
CA LEU A 31 -1.22 -6.23 3.38
C LEU A 31 -0.64 -6.21 4.79
N ALA A 32 -0.75 -7.33 5.51
CA ALA A 32 -0.14 -7.42 6.82
C ALA A 32 1.39 -7.34 6.72
N HIS A 33 1.94 -7.90 5.65
CA HIS A 33 3.37 -7.85 5.41
C HIS A 33 3.81 -6.40 5.18
N LEU A 34 3.02 -5.62 4.45
CA LEU A 34 3.33 -4.22 4.22
C LEU A 34 3.40 -3.44 5.53
N ILE A 35 2.47 -3.71 6.43
CA ILE A 35 2.44 -3.03 7.72
C ILE A 35 3.68 -3.37 8.53
N ARG A 36 4.02 -4.64 8.59
CA ARG A 36 5.13 -5.09 9.42
C ARG A 36 6.50 -4.75 8.87
N GLU A 37 6.66 -4.91 7.55
CA GLU A 37 7.99 -4.78 6.95
C GLU A 37 8.29 -3.41 6.36
N PHE A 38 7.28 -2.68 5.98
CA PHE A 38 7.49 -1.40 5.31
C PHE A 38 6.98 -0.20 6.10
N ASP A 39 6.36 -0.46 7.23
CA ASP A 39 5.89 0.60 8.12
C ASP A 39 4.96 1.59 7.38
N VAL A 40 4.01 1.03 6.62
CA VAL A 40 3.00 1.82 5.95
C VAL A 40 1.63 1.38 6.44
N THR A 41 0.62 2.20 6.21
CA THR A 41 -0.74 1.90 6.64
C THR A 41 -1.62 1.79 5.40
N PRO A 42 -2.02 0.58 5.02
CA PRO A 42 -2.98 0.40 3.94
C PRO A 42 -4.40 0.55 4.49
N ASP A 43 -5.22 1.32 3.78
CA ASP A 43 -6.60 1.55 4.16
C ASP A 43 -7.45 1.09 2.99
N ILE A 44 -8.15 -0.03 3.17
CA ILE A 44 -8.91 -0.64 2.09
C ILE A 44 -10.18 0.16 1.83
N ARG A 45 -10.37 0.58 0.58
CA ARG A 45 -11.56 1.30 0.17
C ARG A 45 -12.55 0.36 -0.49
N ARG A 46 -12.07 -0.64 -1.21
CA ARG A 46 -12.94 -1.57 -1.91
C ARG A 46 -12.18 -2.87 -2.13
N ALA A 47 -12.84 -3.98 -1.99
CA ALA A 47 -12.21 -5.27 -2.21
C ALA A 47 -13.20 -6.22 -2.86
N ASN A 48 -12.77 -6.89 -3.90
CA ASN A 48 -13.58 -7.88 -4.60
C ASN A 48 -12.73 -9.09 -4.93
N VAL A 49 -13.33 -10.25 -4.90
CA VAL A 49 -12.65 -11.48 -5.30
C VAL A 49 -13.50 -12.10 -6.40
N PHE A 50 -12.90 -12.30 -7.56
CA PHE A 50 -13.57 -12.89 -8.69
C PHE A 50 -12.87 -14.18 -9.04
N GLU A 51 -13.59 -15.26 -9.08
CA GLU A 51 -13.01 -16.53 -9.53
C GLU A 51 -11.58 -16.71 -9.07
N SER A 52 -10.63 -16.41 -9.90
CA SER A 52 -9.23 -16.62 -9.57
C SER A 52 -8.43 -15.32 -9.43
N GLN A 53 -9.12 -14.21 -9.20
CA GLN A 53 -8.45 -12.94 -9.05
C GLN A 53 -9.00 -12.17 -7.87
N GLY A 54 -8.13 -11.46 -7.17
CA GLY A 54 -8.54 -10.54 -6.13
C GLY A 54 -8.23 -9.12 -6.56
N LEU A 55 -9.11 -8.19 -6.27
CA LEU A 55 -8.92 -6.80 -6.62
C LEU A 55 -9.18 -5.95 -5.39
N ILE A 56 -8.22 -5.12 -5.05
CA ILE A 56 -8.33 -4.24 -3.89
C ILE A 56 -7.99 -2.82 -4.29
N VAL A 57 -8.87 -1.89 -3.94
CA VAL A 57 -8.56 -0.47 -4.06
C VAL A 57 -8.27 0.01 -2.65
N CYS A 58 -7.08 0.53 -2.43
CA CYS A 58 -6.69 0.99 -1.10
C CYS A 58 -5.85 2.24 -1.18
N GLU A 59 -5.74 2.91 -0.05
CA GLU A 59 -4.84 4.03 0.10
C GLU A 59 -3.70 3.56 0.99
N ILE A 60 -2.49 3.89 0.61
CA ILE A 60 -1.31 3.51 1.39
C ILE A 60 -0.64 4.77 1.86
N ASP A 61 -0.56 4.91 3.19
CA ASP A 61 0.02 6.08 3.84
C ASP A 61 1.33 5.73 4.49
N GLY A 62 2.25 6.67 4.48
CA GLY A 62 3.50 6.50 5.20
C GLY A 62 4.53 7.49 4.70
N GLU A 63 5.74 7.32 5.16
CA GLU A 63 6.84 8.11 4.68
C GLU A 63 7.04 7.74 3.21
N ARG A 64 7.35 8.73 2.40
CA ARG A 64 7.46 8.52 0.95
C ARG A 64 8.33 7.33 0.56
N SER A 65 9.50 7.21 1.16
CA SER A 65 10.40 6.12 0.80
C SER A 65 9.81 4.77 1.19
N ASN A 66 9.10 4.70 2.30
CA ASN A 66 8.50 3.46 2.75
C ASN A 66 7.35 3.06 1.80
N VAL A 67 6.56 4.03 1.38
CA VAL A 67 5.48 3.77 0.45
C VAL A 67 6.03 3.27 -0.88
N ASN A 68 7.07 3.92 -1.38
CA ASN A 68 7.69 3.51 -2.64
C ASN A 68 8.25 2.10 -2.55
N ASN A 69 8.93 1.79 -1.45
CA ASN A 69 9.49 0.47 -1.27
C ASN A 69 8.39 -0.60 -1.19
N ALA A 70 7.28 -0.27 -0.55
CA ALA A 70 6.16 -1.18 -0.45
C ALA A 70 5.56 -1.47 -1.83
N LEU A 71 5.43 -0.43 -2.66
CA LEU A 71 4.88 -0.60 -3.99
C LEU A 71 5.79 -1.45 -4.88
N VAL A 72 7.09 -1.24 -4.78
CA VAL A 72 8.05 -2.04 -5.54
C VAL A 72 7.95 -3.50 -5.12
N TRP A 73 7.86 -3.74 -3.81
CA TRP A 73 7.74 -5.10 -3.30
C TRP A 73 6.47 -5.78 -3.83
N LEU A 74 5.35 -5.05 -3.86
CA LEU A 74 4.12 -5.61 -4.38
C LEU A 74 4.29 -6.06 -5.83
N GLU A 75 4.93 -5.24 -6.64
CA GLU A 75 5.15 -5.60 -8.03
C GLU A 75 6.09 -6.79 -8.16
N GLU A 76 7.07 -6.88 -7.29
CA GLU A 76 7.98 -8.01 -7.30
C GLU A 76 7.27 -9.32 -6.95
N GLN A 77 6.19 -9.24 -6.20
CA GLN A 77 5.41 -10.42 -5.85
C GLN A 77 4.48 -10.85 -6.99
N GLY A 78 4.39 -10.06 -8.03
CA GLY A 78 3.51 -10.37 -9.14
C GLY A 78 2.14 -9.72 -9.04
N ILE A 79 2.00 -8.74 -8.15
CA ILE A 79 0.74 -8.02 -7.99
C ILE A 79 0.76 -6.81 -8.92
N ALA A 80 -0.28 -6.65 -9.72
CA ALA A 80 -0.36 -5.51 -10.60
C ALA A 80 -0.78 -4.29 -9.79
N VAL A 81 -0.02 -3.21 -9.90
CA VAL A 81 -0.27 -1.99 -9.15
C VAL A 81 -0.65 -0.88 -10.13
N ASP A 82 -1.87 -0.41 -10.04
CA ASP A 82 -2.34 0.69 -10.87
C ASP A 82 -2.54 1.92 -10.00
N PHE A 83 -1.85 3.00 -10.33
CA PHE A 83 -1.99 4.23 -9.56
C PHE A 83 -3.28 4.93 -9.94
N LEU A 84 -4.05 5.33 -8.94
CA LEU A 84 -5.28 6.07 -9.14
C LEU A 84 -5.12 7.53 -8.73
N ASP A 85 -4.35 7.79 -7.67
CA ASP A 85 -4.18 9.13 -7.18
C ASP A 85 -3.06 9.18 -6.14
N SER A 86 -2.49 10.34 -5.92
CA SER A 86 -1.50 10.50 -4.87
C SER A 86 -1.60 11.90 -4.28
N SER A 87 -1.24 12.01 -3.01
CA SER A 87 -1.24 13.30 -2.35
C SER A 87 -0.30 13.25 -1.15
N ILE A 88 0.03 14.43 -0.65
CA ILE A 88 0.86 14.53 0.53
C ILE A 88 -0.08 14.72 1.71
N ALA A 89 0.03 13.82 2.68
CA ALA A 89 -0.80 13.88 3.86
C ALA A 89 -0.11 14.75 4.90
N GLY A 90 -0.85 15.45 5.61
CA GLY A 90 -0.31 16.24 6.71
C GLY A 90 -0.36 17.69 6.56
#